data_6e47d6e4fa3c4f1d9f24b9cedcff4b79
#
_entry.id   6e47d6e4fa3c4f1d9f24b9cedcff4b79
#
_cell.length_a   1.000
_cell.length_b   1.000
_cell.length_c   1.000
_cell.angle_alpha   90.00
_cell.angle_beta   90.00
_cell.angle_gamma   90.00
#
_symmetry.space_group_name_H-M   'P 1'
#
loop_
_entity.id
_entity.type
_entity.pdbx_description
1 polymer ?
#
loop_
_entity_poly.entity_id
_entity_poly.type
_entity_poly.pdbx_seq_one_letter_code
_entity_poly.pdbx_strand_id
1 'polypeptide(L)'
;MIMSLLFKFKPSECKLILIDPKMLELSIYENIPHLLSPVVTDPKKAVFALKWVVGEMVNRYRLMTSTNVKNIQSFNYKIKSTLTKGRKLYREVQTGIDSETKKPIIEKREIPLEKMPLIVVVVDEMADLMMVAGKEVENLIQRLAQMARASGIHLIAATQRPSVDVITGTI
;
A
#
# COMPACT_ATOMS: atom_id res chain seq x y z
N MET A 1 14.35 0.45 13.76
CA MET A 1 13.02 0.10 13.23
C MET A 1 13.12 -0.68 11.92
N ILE A 2 13.68 -0.15 10.80
CA ILE A 2 13.80 -0.90 9.52
C ILE A 2 14.52 -2.23 9.76
N MET A 3 15.68 -2.25 10.42
CA MET A 3 16.40 -3.47 10.78
C MET A 3 15.51 -4.49 11.50
N SER A 4 14.66 -4.05 12.43
CA SER A 4 13.75 -4.95 13.15
C SER A 4 12.74 -5.62 12.22
N LEU A 5 12.28 -4.93 11.18
CA LEU A 5 11.41 -5.51 10.15
C LEU A 5 12.16 -6.54 9.31
N LEU A 6 13.39 -6.23 8.89
CA LEU A 6 14.23 -7.13 8.09
C LEU A 6 14.59 -8.42 8.83
N PHE A 7 14.83 -8.35 10.14
CA PHE A 7 15.06 -9.53 10.97
C PHE A 7 13.80 -10.36 11.22
N LYS A 8 12.63 -9.71 11.25
CA LYS A 8 11.38 -10.38 11.61
C LYS A 8 10.63 -10.99 10.44
N PHE A 9 10.69 -10.38 9.27
CA PHE A 9 9.88 -10.75 8.11
C PHE A 9 10.74 -11.10 6.90
N LYS A 10 10.32 -12.12 6.18
CA LYS A 10 10.88 -12.45 4.86
C LYS A 10 10.37 -11.45 3.80
N PRO A 11 11.08 -11.30 2.67
CA PRO A 11 10.65 -10.43 1.56
C PRO A 11 9.25 -10.75 1.00
N SER A 12 8.80 -11.98 1.16
CA SER A 12 7.43 -12.41 0.78
C SER A 12 6.36 -12.06 1.80
N GLU A 13 6.75 -11.63 3.00
CA GLU A 13 5.84 -11.32 4.11
C GLU A 13 5.72 -9.82 4.36
N CYS A 14 6.78 -9.07 4.08
CA CYS A 14 6.83 -7.61 4.24
C CYS A 14 7.60 -6.97 3.10
N LYS A 15 7.01 -5.96 2.51
CA LYS A 15 7.62 -5.12 1.47
C LYS A 15 7.79 -3.70 1.97
N LEU A 16 8.82 -3.03 1.47
CA LEU A 16 9.19 -1.68 1.87
C LEU A 16 9.15 -0.73 0.68
N ILE A 17 8.71 0.50 0.94
CA ILE A 17 8.91 1.66 0.08
C ILE A 17 9.64 2.68 0.95
N LEU A 18 10.85 3.05 0.55
CA LEU A 18 11.69 3.99 1.28
C LEU A 18 11.77 5.30 0.50
N ILE A 19 11.49 6.40 1.18
CA ILE A 19 11.48 7.76 0.61
C ILE A 19 12.48 8.59 1.41
N ASP A 20 13.57 8.99 0.76
CA ASP A 20 14.67 9.74 1.33
C ASP A 20 15.06 10.90 0.40
N PRO A 21 14.36 12.04 0.48
CA PRO A 21 14.64 13.19 -0.38
C PRO A 21 16.05 13.76 -0.25
N LYS A 22 16.70 13.52 0.89
CA LYS A 22 18.05 14.04 1.18
C LYS A 22 19.17 13.08 0.82
N MET A 23 18.84 11.82 0.47
CA MET A 23 19.81 10.76 0.14
C MET A 23 20.85 10.47 1.23
N LEU A 24 20.49 10.62 2.50
CA LEU A 24 21.44 10.53 3.62
C LEU A 24 21.26 9.26 4.44
N GLU A 25 20.02 8.89 4.75
CA GLU A 25 19.73 7.92 5.80
C GLU A 25 19.35 6.53 5.27
N LEU A 26 18.61 6.47 4.15
CA LEU A 26 18.01 5.23 3.67
C LEU A 26 18.74 4.59 2.50
N SER A 27 19.74 5.25 1.93
CA SER A 27 20.54 4.72 0.80
C SER A 27 21.27 3.41 1.13
N ILE A 28 21.60 3.17 2.41
CA ILE A 28 22.22 1.92 2.88
C ILE A 28 21.34 0.69 2.70
N TYR A 29 20.03 0.89 2.50
CA TYR A 29 19.05 -0.18 2.26
C TYR A 29 18.81 -0.43 0.77
N GLU A 30 19.54 0.23 -0.14
CA GLU A 30 19.39 -0.01 -1.57
C GLU A 30 19.63 -1.48 -1.93
N ASN A 31 18.88 -1.98 -2.89
CA ASN A 31 18.96 -3.37 -3.38
C ASN A 31 18.57 -4.48 -2.39
N ILE A 32 18.01 -4.19 -1.21
CA ILE A 32 17.48 -5.26 -0.36
C ILE A 32 16.22 -5.88 -1.00
N PRO A 33 16.00 -7.21 -0.85
CA PRO A 33 14.91 -7.91 -1.53
C PRO A 33 13.51 -7.53 -1.02
N HIS A 34 13.42 -6.77 0.07
CA HIS A 34 12.17 -6.26 0.63
C HIS A 34 11.64 -5.03 -0.13
N LEU A 35 12.49 -4.32 -0.87
CA LEU A 35 12.06 -3.12 -1.60
C LEU A 35 11.09 -3.44 -2.73
N LEU A 36 10.04 -2.62 -2.87
CA LEU A 36 9.12 -2.62 -4.01
C LEU A 36 9.65 -1.78 -5.18
N SER A 37 10.46 -0.79 -4.87
CA SER A 37 11.15 0.07 -5.83
C SER A 37 12.50 0.46 -5.24
N PRO A 38 13.46 0.95 -6.05
CA PRO A 38 14.63 1.64 -5.53
C PRO A 38 14.24 2.73 -4.53
N VAL A 39 15.15 3.10 -3.63
CA VAL A 39 14.93 4.20 -2.68
C VAL A 39 14.55 5.46 -3.46
N VAL A 40 13.42 6.05 -3.09
CA VAL A 40 12.85 7.22 -3.80
C VAL A 40 13.48 8.49 -3.23
N THR A 41 14.29 9.16 -4.03
CA THR A 41 15.02 10.37 -3.63
C THR A 41 14.43 11.67 -4.19
N ASP A 42 13.63 11.58 -5.24
CA ASP A 42 12.94 12.73 -5.84
C ASP A 42 11.58 12.94 -5.17
N PRO A 43 11.30 14.12 -4.57
CA PRO A 43 10.02 14.42 -3.93
C PRO A 43 8.81 14.27 -4.86
N LYS A 44 8.95 14.58 -6.16
CA LYS A 44 7.86 14.38 -7.13
C LYS A 44 7.57 12.89 -7.33
N LYS A 45 8.62 12.06 -7.43
CA LYS A 45 8.46 10.60 -7.51
C LYS A 45 7.88 10.03 -6.22
N ALA A 46 8.18 10.62 -5.06
CA ALA A 46 7.60 10.23 -3.79
C ALA A 46 6.08 10.39 -3.77
N VAL A 47 5.54 11.47 -4.35
CA VAL A 47 4.09 11.65 -4.52
C VAL A 47 3.48 10.53 -5.36
N PHE A 48 4.14 10.13 -6.45
CA PHE A 48 3.70 9.00 -7.26
C PHE A 48 3.72 7.68 -6.48
N ALA A 49 4.76 7.45 -5.66
CA ALA A 49 4.84 6.28 -4.80
C ALA A 49 3.67 6.25 -3.80
N LEU A 50 3.35 7.37 -3.14
CA LEU A 50 2.20 7.48 -2.24
C LEU A 50 0.86 7.26 -2.97
N LYS A 51 0.69 7.78 -4.18
CA LYS A 51 -0.49 7.50 -5.02
C LYS A 51 -0.62 6.01 -5.33
N TRP A 52 0.48 5.37 -5.68
CA TRP A 52 0.49 3.93 -5.92
C TRP A 52 0.09 3.15 -4.66
N VAL A 53 0.60 3.53 -3.48
CA VAL A 53 0.23 2.90 -2.20
C VAL A 53 -1.26 3.03 -1.92
N VAL A 54 -1.85 4.21 -2.16
CA VAL A 54 -3.30 4.42 -2.03
C VAL A 54 -4.08 3.56 -3.03
N GLY A 55 -3.59 3.45 -4.26
CA GLY A 55 -4.17 2.57 -5.28
C GLY A 55 -4.15 1.11 -4.86
N GLU A 56 -3.00 0.64 -4.35
CA GLU A 56 -2.83 -0.72 -3.83
C GLU A 56 -3.75 -0.99 -2.62
N MET A 57 -3.89 -0.01 -1.72
CA MET A 57 -4.84 -0.09 -0.61
C MET A 57 -6.27 -0.34 -1.12
N VAL A 58 -6.72 0.43 -2.10
CA VAL A 58 -8.07 0.27 -2.70
C VAL A 58 -8.21 -1.10 -3.38
N ASN A 59 -7.18 -1.55 -4.10
CA ASN A 59 -7.17 -2.86 -4.73
C ASN A 59 -7.30 -3.99 -3.68
N ARG A 60 -6.56 -3.91 -2.59
CA ARG A 60 -6.66 -4.87 -1.48
C ARG A 60 -8.05 -4.89 -0.86
N TYR A 61 -8.66 -3.73 -0.65
CA TYR A 61 -10.04 -3.66 -0.16
C TYR A 61 -11.02 -4.34 -1.11
N ARG A 62 -10.89 -4.13 -2.43
CA ARG A 62 -11.75 -4.82 -3.42
C ARG A 62 -11.61 -6.34 -3.32
N LEU A 63 -10.39 -6.86 -3.17
CA LEU A 63 -10.14 -8.28 -3.03
C LEU A 63 -10.68 -8.83 -1.70
N MET A 64 -10.49 -8.11 -0.59
CA MET A 64 -11.04 -8.49 0.70
C MET A 64 -12.57 -8.50 0.70
N THR A 65 -13.21 -7.49 0.11
CA THR A 65 -14.66 -7.43 -0.03
C THR A 65 -15.19 -8.59 -0.88
N SER A 66 -14.57 -8.85 -2.03
CA SER A 66 -14.99 -9.95 -2.92
C SER A 66 -14.82 -11.34 -2.30
N THR A 67 -13.96 -11.47 -1.30
CA THR A 67 -13.77 -12.71 -0.54
C THR A 67 -14.47 -12.71 0.81
N ASN A 68 -15.25 -11.66 1.11
CA ASN A 68 -16.03 -11.50 2.36
C ASN A 68 -15.14 -11.60 3.62
N VAL A 69 -14.04 -10.86 3.63
CA VAL A 69 -13.13 -10.73 4.77
C VAL A 69 -12.86 -9.26 5.09
N LYS A 70 -12.51 -8.95 6.34
CA LYS A 70 -12.42 -7.57 6.84
C LYS A 70 -10.98 -7.02 6.94
N ASN A 71 -9.97 -7.88 6.87
CA ASN A 71 -8.57 -7.50 7.02
C ASN A 71 -7.64 -8.47 6.31
N ILE A 72 -6.39 -8.06 6.15
CA ILE A 72 -5.35 -8.82 5.45
C ILE A 72 -5.06 -10.18 6.11
N GLN A 73 -5.13 -10.27 7.43
CA GLN A 73 -4.85 -11.52 8.14
C GLN A 73 -5.91 -12.57 7.78
N SER A 74 -7.18 -12.18 7.83
CA SER A 74 -8.31 -13.04 7.43
C SER A 74 -8.25 -13.40 5.96
N PHE A 75 -7.83 -12.46 5.09
CA PHE A 75 -7.61 -12.74 3.68
C PHE A 75 -6.52 -13.79 3.50
N ASN A 76 -5.34 -13.59 4.06
CA ASN A 76 -4.21 -14.51 3.94
C ASN A 76 -4.51 -15.90 4.52
N TYR A 77 -5.28 -15.95 5.61
CA TYR A 77 -5.76 -17.22 6.16
C TYR A 77 -6.71 -17.94 5.19
N LYS A 78 -7.65 -17.20 4.59
CA LYS A 78 -8.59 -17.75 3.60
C LYS A 78 -7.86 -18.28 2.36
N ILE A 79 -6.88 -17.53 1.84
CA ILE A 79 -6.04 -17.95 0.73
C ILE A 79 -5.32 -19.27 1.07
N LYS A 80 -4.65 -19.33 2.23
CA LYS A 80 -3.98 -20.56 2.69
C LYS A 80 -4.92 -21.75 2.78
N SER A 81 -6.08 -21.56 3.40
CA SER A 81 -7.10 -22.63 3.54
C SER A 81 -7.65 -23.09 2.19
N THR A 82 -7.83 -22.18 1.24
CA THR A 82 -8.33 -22.47 -0.11
C THR A 82 -7.31 -23.28 -0.90
N LEU A 83 -6.03 -22.88 -0.83
CA LEU A 83 -4.90 -23.61 -1.45
C LEU A 83 -4.80 -25.05 -0.91
N THR A 84 -4.86 -25.23 0.41
CA THR A 84 -4.78 -26.56 1.03
C THR A 84 -5.93 -27.47 0.60
N LYS A 85 -7.10 -26.89 0.28
CA LYS A 85 -8.29 -27.63 -0.17
C LYS A 85 -8.33 -27.85 -1.69
N GLY A 86 -7.35 -27.38 -2.46
CA GLY A 86 -7.31 -27.45 -3.92
C GLY A 86 -8.48 -26.72 -4.60
N ARG A 87 -9.04 -25.68 -3.94
CA ARG A 87 -10.19 -24.92 -4.46
C ARG A 87 -9.71 -23.64 -5.14
N LYS A 88 -10.61 -23.03 -5.95
CA LYS A 88 -10.41 -21.73 -6.59
C LYS A 88 -11.35 -20.71 -5.97
N LEU A 89 -10.94 -19.45 -5.97
CA LEU A 89 -11.78 -18.32 -5.61
C LEU A 89 -12.08 -17.49 -6.85
N TYR A 90 -13.29 -16.96 -6.93
CA TYR A 90 -13.74 -16.11 -8.04
C TYR A 90 -14.31 -14.82 -7.48
N ARG A 91 -14.17 -13.74 -8.25
CA ARG A 91 -14.87 -12.47 -8.00
C ARG A 91 -15.71 -12.11 -9.22
N GLU A 92 -16.80 -11.43 -8.97
CA GLU A 92 -17.61 -10.82 -10.01
C GLU A 92 -17.02 -9.45 -10.36
N VAL A 93 -16.84 -9.23 -11.66
CA VAL A 93 -16.33 -7.96 -12.20
C VAL A 93 -17.30 -7.49 -13.26
N GLN A 94 -17.81 -6.27 -13.12
CA GLN A 94 -18.57 -5.63 -14.17
C GLN A 94 -17.62 -5.23 -15.29
N THR A 95 -17.80 -5.80 -16.49
CA THR A 95 -16.95 -5.55 -17.66
C THR A 95 -17.57 -4.59 -18.66
N GLY A 96 -18.87 -4.32 -18.52
CA GLY A 96 -19.58 -3.42 -19.41
C GLY A 96 -21.05 -3.25 -19.04
N ILE A 97 -21.77 -2.60 -19.94
CA ILE A 97 -23.23 -2.49 -19.91
C ILE A 97 -23.73 -3.01 -21.28
N ASP A 98 -24.61 -3.95 -21.24
CA ASP A 98 -25.28 -4.47 -22.43
C ASP A 98 -26.02 -3.33 -23.15
N SER A 99 -25.77 -3.17 -24.44
CA SER A 99 -26.31 -2.05 -25.23
C SER A 99 -27.82 -2.11 -25.40
N GLU A 100 -28.41 -3.30 -25.41
CA GLU A 100 -29.85 -3.51 -25.62
C GLU A 100 -30.64 -3.53 -24.31
N THR A 101 -30.15 -4.31 -23.33
CA THR A 101 -30.87 -4.51 -22.07
C THR A 101 -30.53 -3.47 -20.99
N LYS A 102 -29.48 -2.64 -21.21
CA LYS A 102 -28.93 -1.67 -20.22
C LYS A 102 -28.51 -2.30 -18.89
N LYS A 103 -28.34 -3.63 -18.84
CA LYS A 103 -27.92 -4.34 -17.66
C LYS A 103 -26.39 -4.46 -17.59
N PRO A 104 -25.81 -4.49 -16.40
CA PRO A 104 -24.37 -4.71 -16.26
C PRO A 104 -23.99 -6.10 -16.72
N ILE A 105 -22.95 -6.19 -17.54
CA ILE A 105 -22.33 -7.47 -17.90
C ILE A 105 -21.38 -7.85 -16.78
N ILE A 106 -21.64 -8.98 -16.13
CA ILE A 106 -20.87 -9.49 -14.99
C ILE A 106 -20.07 -10.72 -15.44
N GLU A 107 -18.75 -10.64 -15.31
CA GLU A 107 -17.83 -11.76 -15.52
C GLU A 107 -17.29 -12.28 -14.21
N LYS A 108 -17.16 -13.60 -14.10
CA LYS A 108 -16.44 -14.24 -12.99
C LYS A 108 -14.97 -14.33 -13.35
N ARG A 109 -14.12 -13.62 -12.58
CA ARG A 109 -12.67 -13.68 -12.71
C ARG A 109 -12.05 -14.43 -11.54
N GLU A 110 -11.12 -15.33 -11.83
CA GLU A 110 -10.37 -16.05 -10.81
C GLU A 110 -9.51 -15.06 -10.00
N ILE A 111 -9.51 -15.24 -8.67
CA ILE A 111 -8.65 -14.49 -7.75
C ILE A 111 -7.36 -15.28 -7.61
N PRO A 112 -6.18 -14.65 -7.87
CA PRO A 112 -4.91 -15.29 -7.58
C PRO A 112 -4.82 -15.71 -6.11
N LEU A 113 -4.48 -16.99 -5.87
CA LEU A 113 -4.34 -17.53 -4.51
C LEU A 113 -2.97 -17.21 -3.91
N GLU A 114 -2.63 -15.91 -3.91
CA GLU A 114 -1.38 -15.40 -3.37
C GLU A 114 -1.64 -14.61 -2.09
N LYS A 115 -0.78 -14.80 -1.10
CA LYS A 115 -0.85 -14.00 0.14
C LYS A 115 -0.41 -12.57 -0.15
N MET A 116 -1.11 -11.62 0.42
CA MET A 116 -0.69 -10.22 0.40
C MET A 116 0.38 -9.99 1.49
N PRO A 117 1.57 -9.49 1.13
CA PRO A 117 2.54 -9.06 2.13
C PRO A 117 2.08 -7.78 2.83
N LEU A 118 2.60 -7.53 4.02
CA LEU A 118 2.57 -6.20 4.62
C LEU A 118 3.34 -5.23 3.70
N ILE A 119 2.92 -3.97 3.66
CA ILE A 119 3.68 -2.91 3.01
C ILE A 119 3.96 -1.84 4.06
N VAL A 120 5.23 -1.50 4.24
CA VAL A 120 5.65 -0.41 5.12
C VAL A 120 6.28 0.68 4.27
N VAL A 121 5.68 1.86 4.31
CA VAL A 121 6.19 3.06 3.66
C VAL A 121 6.92 3.88 4.73
N VAL A 122 8.17 4.20 4.47
CA VAL A 122 8.99 5.03 5.36
C VAL A 122 9.34 6.32 4.63
N VAL A 123 9.01 7.45 5.24
CA VAL A 123 9.37 8.79 4.77
C VAL A 123 10.32 9.38 5.81
N ASP A 124 11.56 9.65 5.39
CA ASP A 124 12.59 10.17 6.28
C ASP A 124 12.38 11.64 6.63
N GLU A 125 12.00 12.47 5.65
CA GLU A 125 11.72 13.89 5.87
C GLU A 125 10.42 14.32 5.19
N MET A 126 9.35 14.41 5.99
CA MET A 126 8.03 14.85 5.50
C MET A 126 8.02 16.29 4.98
N ALA A 127 8.81 17.18 5.59
CA ALA A 127 8.82 18.59 5.20
C ALA A 127 9.16 18.78 3.72
N ASP A 128 10.08 17.99 3.18
CA ASP A 128 10.51 18.10 1.78
C ASP A 128 9.37 17.72 0.81
N LEU A 129 8.52 16.76 1.18
CA LEU A 129 7.35 16.41 0.40
C LEU A 129 6.26 17.48 0.49
N MET A 130 6.03 18.02 1.70
CA MET A 130 5.04 19.06 1.94
C MET A 130 5.38 20.35 1.19
N MET A 131 6.66 20.70 1.07
CA MET A 131 7.11 21.87 0.30
C MET A 131 6.83 21.75 -1.21
N VAL A 132 6.89 20.54 -1.76
CA VAL A 132 6.71 20.31 -3.21
C VAL A 132 5.26 20.15 -3.60
N ALA A 133 4.45 19.44 -2.80
CA ALA A 133 3.09 19.08 -3.11
C ALA A 133 2.21 18.93 -1.85
N GLY A 134 2.31 19.89 -0.93
CA GLY A 134 1.74 19.79 0.44
C GLY A 134 0.30 19.31 0.49
N LYS A 135 -0.61 19.99 -0.22
CA LYS A 135 -2.04 19.62 -0.20
C LYS A 135 -2.31 18.22 -0.77
N GLU A 136 -1.55 17.80 -1.76
CA GLU A 136 -1.70 16.48 -2.36
C GLU A 136 -1.16 15.39 -1.42
N VAL A 137 0.01 15.62 -0.84
CA VAL A 137 0.62 14.74 0.16
C VAL A 137 -0.27 14.59 1.38
N GLU A 138 -0.80 15.70 1.91
CA GLU A 138 -1.74 15.72 3.03
C GLU A 138 -2.96 14.82 2.76
N ASN A 139 -3.60 14.98 1.61
CA ASN A 139 -4.75 14.17 1.22
C ASN A 139 -4.43 12.67 1.12
N LEU A 140 -3.25 12.33 0.58
CA LEU A 140 -2.80 10.94 0.47
C LEU A 140 -2.54 10.32 1.85
N ILE A 141 -1.86 11.06 2.72
CA ILE A 141 -1.56 10.61 4.09
C ILE A 141 -2.83 10.44 4.90
N GLN A 142 -3.73 11.42 4.86
CA GLN A 142 -5.03 11.35 5.53
C GLN A 142 -5.78 10.07 5.12
N ARG A 143 -5.81 9.78 3.83
CA ARG A 143 -6.48 8.62 3.29
C ARG A 143 -5.83 7.31 3.76
N LEU A 144 -4.49 7.27 3.82
CA LEU A 144 -3.75 6.12 4.36
C LEU A 144 -3.99 5.97 5.86
N ALA A 145 -3.95 7.06 6.64
CA ALA A 145 -4.19 7.02 8.08
C ALA A 145 -5.57 6.44 8.43
N GLN A 146 -6.60 6.77 7.65
CA GLN A 146 -7.95 6.30 7.88
C GLN A 146 -8.17 4.82 7.53
N MET A 147 -7.51 4.31 6.49
CA MET A 147 -7.91 3.03 5.90
C MET A 147 -6.78 2.00 5.77
N ALA A 148 -5.51 2.38 5.86
CA ALA A 148 -4.41 1.50 5.48
C ALA A 148 -4.24 0.26 6.39
N ARG A 149 -4.51 0.39 7.69
CA ARG A 149 -4.27 -0.65 8.70
C ARG A 149 -4.91 -2.01 8.35
N ALA A 150 -6.17 -2.01 7.97
CA ALA A 150 -6.89 -3.25 7.65
C ALA A 150 -6.36 -3.92 6.37
N SER A 151 -5.81 -3.13 5.43
CA SER A 151 -5.19 -3.63 4.20
C SER A 151 -3.73 -4.07 4.37
N GLY A 152 -3.17 -3.97 5.60
CA GLY A 152 -1.79 -4.34 5.90
C GLY A 152 -0.75 -3.36 5.35
N ILE A 153 -1.14 -2.09 5.22
CA ILE A 153 -0.25 -1.00 4.80
C ILE A 153 0.00 -0.11 6.01
N HIS A 154 1.26 0.25 6.23
CA HIS A 154 1.69 1.09 7.33
C HIS A 154 2.55 2.22 6.81
N LEU A 155 2.29 3.44 7.30
CA LEU A 155 3.09 4.62 7.00
C LEU A 155 3.88 5.02 8.26
N ILE A 156 5.14 5.27 8.08
CA ILE A 156 6.06 5.81 9.08
C ILE A 156 6.63 7.08 8.48
N ALA A 157 6.30 8.20 9.07
CA ALA A 157 6.78 9.50 8.63
C ALA A 157 7.62 10.12 9.72
N ALA A 158 8.79 10.61 9.35
CA ALA A 158 9.67 11.39 10.20
C ALA A 158 9.81 12.81 9.64
N THR A 159 10.15 13.75 10.50
CA THR A 159 10.51 15.10 10.10
C THR A 159 11.41 15.74 11.15
N GLN A 160 12.40 16.50 10.70
CA GLN A 160 13.22 17.38 11.53
C GLN A 160 12.60 18.77 11.70
N ARG A 161 11.48 19.04 10.98
CA ARG A 161 10.80 20.35 10.97
C ARG A 161 9.35 20.20 11.42
N PRO A 162 9.07 20.05 12.73
CA PRO A 162 7.72 19.86 13.26
C PRO A 162 6.96 21.20 13.33
N SER A 163 6.81 21.85 12.18
CA SER A 163 6.01 23.07 12.03
C SER A 163 4.57 22.74 11.62
N VAL A 164 3.65 23.68 11.79
CA VAL A 164 2.25 23.53 11.41
C VAL A 164 2.02 23.34 9.89
N ASP A 165 3.02 23.72 9.08
CA ASP A 165 3.02 23.54 7.64
C ASP A 165 3.37 22.09 7.23
N VAL A 166 3.99 21.35 8.14
CA VAL A 166 4.41 19.95 7.95
C VAL A 166 3.49 19.00 8.71
N ILE A 167 3.29 19.28 10.01
CA ILE A 167 2.34 18.57 10.85
C ILE A 167 1.07 19.42 10.91
N THR A 168 0.24 19.26 9.90
CA THR A 168 -1.02 20.00 9.80
C THR A 168 -2.06 19.44 10.75
N GLY A 169 -3.14 20.18 11.01
CA GLY A 169 -4.22 19.70 11.86
C GLY A 169 -4.94 18.45 11.31
N THR A 170 -4.58 18.01 10.11
CA THR A 170 -5.16 16.84 9.43
C THR A 170 -4.22 15.63 9.47
N ILE A 171 -2.93 15.84 9.66
CA ILE A 171 -1.88 14.84 9.84
C ILE A 171 -1.61 14.66 11.33
#